data_9b22eb5190a4a5e68241b43ea8d71751
#
_entry.id   9b22eb5190a4a5e68241b43ea8d71751
#
_cell.length_a   1.000
_cell.length_b   1.000
_cell.length_c   1.000
_cell.angle_alpha   90.00
_cell.angle_beta   90.00
_cell.angle_gamma   90.00
#
_symmetry.space_group_name_H-M   'P 1'
#
loop_
_entity.id
_entity.type
_entity.pdbx_description
1 polymer ?
#
loop_
_entity_poly.entity_id
_entity_poly.type
_entity_poly.pdbx_seq_one_letter_code
_entity_poly.pdbx_strand_id
1 'polypeptide(L)'
;MLDRSTIWPYQDGEPGEFYYQRNAHPAGAEAERKLGALEGGHALLFPSGTGAATALVLAFLEPGKTVALTQDAYYGTSVLLRMLEPWGLRFVEFDQTGPPPADADLVWVESPSNPLLTVPDLEAAVTHPAPTVVDATASTPVYLRALERGADFVLHSATKFLGGHHDVLLGAVVCRSADDYERLKTLRTRLGIVAAPDPAALLSRSLETLEVRMERHTANATEIARRLEAHPKIERVRYPGFGGLMSFDVKGGGESARRVETSVRTIKNATSLGGTRSVLETRARWEGDRVPEGLVRLSVGLEPVDEIWADLEQALS
;
A
#
# COMPACT_ATOMS: atom_id res chain seq x y z
N MET A 1 -27.29 1.95 11.09
CA MET A 1 -27.49 2.71 9.81
C MET A 1 -26.27 3.57 9.60
N LEU A 2 -25.70 3.63 8.40
CA LEU A 2 -24.54 4.48 8.10
C LEU A 2 -24.95 5.96 8.15
N ASP A 3 -24.31 6.73 9.02
CA ASP A 3 -24.49 8.19 9.10
C ASP A 3 -23.67 8.88 8.01
N ARG A 4 -24.33 9.63 7.13
CA ARG A 4 -23.75 10.42 6.04
C ARG A 4 -23.92 11.92 6.26
N SER A 5 -24.28 12.33 7.48
CA SER A 5 -24.45 13.73 7.82
C SER A 5 -23.16 14.51 7.58
N THR A 6 -23.29 15.72 7.08
CA THR A 6 -22.15 16.65 6.94
C THR A 6 -21.99 17.55 8.17
N ILE A 7 -23.03 17.67 8.98
CA ILE A 7 -23.07 18.46 10.22
C ILE A 7 -23.79 17.70 11.33
N TRP A 8 -23.40 17.97 12.56
CA TRP A 8 -24.08 17.48 13.77
C TRP A 8 -24.38 18.66 14.70
N PRO A 9 -25.49 18.62 15.46
CA PRO A 9 -25.83 19.68 16.40
C PRO A 9 -24.74 19.87 17.48
N TYR A 10 -24.54 21.10 17.86
CA TYR A 10 -23.73 21.41 19.05
C TYR A 10 -24.39 20.90 20.32
N GLN A 11 -23.59 20.53 21.28
CA GLN A 11 -24.03 20.10 22.60
C GLN A 11 -23.77 21.23 23.59
N ASP A 12 -24.83 21.73 24.20
CA ASP A 12 -24.79 22.88 25.14
C ASP A 12 -24.07 24.13 24.58
N GLY A 13 -24.19 24.35 23.25
CA GLY A 13 -23.56 25.47 22.57
C GLY A 13 -22.15 25.26 22.12
N GLU A 14 -21.53 24.12 22.45
CA GLU A 14 -20.15 23.76 22.09
C GLU A 14 -20.11 22.65 21.03
N PRO A 15 -19.07 22.62 20.16
CA PRO A 15 -18.85 21.53 19.26
C PRO A 15 -18.62 20.22 20.01
N GLY A 16 -19.39 19.17 19.68
CA GLY A 16 -19.13 17.82 20.14
C GLY A 16 -17.98 17.14 19.41
N GLU A 17 -17.78 15.85 19.65
CA GLU A 17 -16.79 15.02 18.93
C GLU A 17 -16.99 15.11 17.42
N PHE A 18 -18.24 15.05 16.97
CA PHE A 18 -18.63 15.28 15.59
C PHE A 18 -19.46 16.57 15.51
N TYR A 19 -19.07 17.50 14.65
CA TYR A 19 -19.80 18.73 14.39
C TYR A 19 -19.80 19.08 12.90
N TYR A 20 -18.72 18.75 12.19
CA TYR A 20 -18.58 18.97 10.76
C TYR A 20 -17.75 17.84 10.11
N GLN A 21 -18.28 17.22 9.06
CA GLN A 21 -17.71 16.02 8.44
C GLN A 21 -16.24 16.16 8.00
N ARG A 22 -15.82 17.35 7.56
CA ARG A 22 -14.43 17.61 7.18
C ARG A 22 -13.47 17.47 8.37
N ASN A 23 -13.92 17.59 9.59
CA ASN A 23 -13.12 17.39 10.78
C ASN A 23 -13.07 15.91 11.18
N ALA A 24 -14.24 15.32 11.37
CA ALA A 24 -14.41 13.91 11.69
C ALA A 24 -15.88 13.49 11.42
N HIS A 25 -16.09 12.19 11.29
CA HIS A 25 -17.41 11.57 11.20
C HIS A 25 -17.38 10.15 11.78
N PRO A 26 -18.51 9.60 12.28
CA PRO A 26 -18.54 8.33 13.02
C PRO A 26 -17.89 7.16 12.28
N ALA A 27 -18.20 6.97 10.98
CA ALA A 27 -17.64 5.86 10.20
C ALA A 27 -16.11 5.97 10.00
N GLY A 28 -15.58 7.21 9.82
CA GLY A 28 -14.17 7.47 9.73
C GLY A 28 -13.46 7.19 11.05
N ALA A 29 -13.98 7.74 12.15
CA ALA A 29 -13.41 7.55 13.48
C ALA A 29 -13.35 6.06 13.88
N GLU A 30 -14.39 5.29 13.56
CA GLU A 30 -14.42 3.85 13.84
C GLU A 30 -13.37 3.07 13.02
N ALA A 31 -13.22 3.38 11.72
CA ALA A 31 -12.20 2.74 10.88
C ALA A 31 -10.78 3.14 11.31
N GLU A 32 -10.55 4.42 11.64
CA GLU A 32 -9.29 4.93 12.17
C GLU A 32 -8.94 4.23 13.49
N ARG A 33 -9.89 4.10 14.41
CA ARG A 33 -9.70 3.39 15.69
C ARG A 33 -9.31 1.93 15.48
N LYS A 34 -9.99 1.20 14.57
CA LYS A 34 -9.68 -0.21 14.29
C LYS A 34 -8.30 -0.36 13.67
N LEU A 35 -7.97 0.47 12.67
CA LEU A 35 -6.66 0.40 12.03
C LEU A 35 -5.54 0.80 12.99
N GLY A 36 -5.76 1.84 13.80
CA GLY A 36 -4.81 2.25 14.85
C GLY A 36 -4.54 1.14 15.85
N ALA A 37 -5.57 0.37 16.26
CA ALA A 37 -5.41 -0.77 17.14
C ALA A 37 -4.60 -1.92 16.49
N LEU A 38 -4.79 -2.17 15.19
CA LEU A 38 -4.04 -3.18 14.46
C LEU A 38 -2.55 -2.82 14.30
N GLU A 39 -2.26 -1.55 14.05
CA GLU A 39 -0.88 -1.05 13.84
C GLU A 39 -0.17 -0.66 15.14
N GLY A 40 -0.91 -0.43 16.23
CA GLY A 40 -0.36 0.02 17.51
C GLY A 40 -0.06 1.54 17.55
N GLY A 41 -0.84 2.36 16.83
CA GLY A 41 -0.64 3.81 16.73
C GLY A 41 -1.92 4.60 16.48
N HIS A 42 -1.76 5.84 16.03
CA HIS A 42 -2.84 6.79 15.77
C HIS A 42 -3.11 6.89 14.26
N ALA A 43 -4.22 6.31 13.79
CA ALA A 43 -4.55 6.26 12.37
C ALA A 43 -5.37 7.45 11.90
N LEU A 44 -5.11 7.89 10.66
CA LEU A 44 -5.89 8.88 9.90
C LEU A 44 -6.21 8.34 8.52
N LEU A 45 -7.45 8.50 8.07
CA LEU A 45 -7.90 8.14 6.72
C LEU A 45 -7.85 9.32 5.76
N PHE A 46 -7.56 8.99 4.49
CA PHE A 46 -7.46 9.91 3.35
C PHE A 46 -8.23 9.34 2.15
N PRO A 47 -8.58 10.17 1.14
CA PRO A 47 -9.35 9.72 -0.02
C PRO A 47 -8.63 8.68 -0.89
N SER A 48 -7.30 8.55 -0.80
CA SER A 48 -6.50 7.57 -1.52
C SER A 48 -5.13 7.38 -0.86
N GLY A 49 -4.40 6.31 -1.22
CA GLY A 49 -3.01 6.11 -0.80
C GLY A 49 -2.10 7.27 -1.20
N THR A 50 -2.21 7.75 -2.45
CA THR A 50 -1.45 8.93 -2.91
C THR A 50 -1.84 10.20 -2.14
N GLY A 51 -3.13 10.36 -1.79
CA GLY A 51 -3.59 11.47 -0.94
C GLY A 51 -2.98 11.41 0.47
N ALA A 52 -2.84 10.21 1.03
CA ALA A 52 -2.17 9.98 2.30
C ALA A 52 -0.66 10.31 2.22
N ALA A 53 0.01 9.83 1.16
CA ALA A 53 1.42 10.14 0.89
C ALA A 53 1.65 11.65 0.73
N THR A 54 0.80 12.33 -0.04
CA THR A 54 0.88 13.80 -0.23
C THR A 54 0.72 14.54 1.10
N ALA A 55 -0.25 14.14 1.91
CA ALA A 55 -0.47 14.77 3.21
C ALA A 55 0.72 14.60 4.14
N LEU A 56 1.33 13.41 4.16
CA LEU A 56 2.50 13.12 4.97
C LEU A 56 3.69 14.00 4.54
N VAL A 57 3.99 14.05 3.25
CA VAL A 57 5.08 14.90 2.72
C VAL A 57 4.84 16.37 3.08
N LEU A 58 3.65 16.91 2.84
CA LEU A 58 3.33 18.31 3.12
C LEU A 58 3.26 18.63 4.62
N ALA A 59 2.99 17.64 5.48
CA ALA A 59 2.96 17.86 6.92
C ALA A 59 4.36 17.93 7.52
N PHE A 60 5.32 17.15 7.00
CA PHE A 60 6.59 16.94 7.69
C PHE A 60 7.82 17.48 6.94
N LEU A 61 7.68 17.87 5.68
CA LEU A 61 8.78 18.42 4.90
C LEU A 61 8.55 19.87 4.47
N GLU A 62 9.65 20.62 4.45
CA GLU A 62 9.71 21.99 3.98
C GLU A 62 10.53 22.07 2.68
N PRO A 63 10.43 23.18 1.91
CA PRO A 63 11.30 23.40 0.76
C PRO A 63 12.79 23.26 1.13
N GLY A 64 13.55 22.60 0.28
CA GLY A 64 14.98 22.30 0.51
C GLY A 64 15.25 20.96 1.18
N LYS A 65 14.22 20.29 1.73
CA LYS A 65 14.35 18.98 2.37
C LYS A 65 14.42 17.85 1.35
N THR A 66 15.06 16.75 1.74
CA THR A 66 15.36 15.59 0.89
C THR A 66 14.70 14.31 1.43
N VAL A 67 13.95 13.62 0.58
CA VAL A 67 13.43 12.29 0.86
C VAL A 67 14.41 11.24 0.32
N ALA A 68 14.85 10.30 1.17
CA ALA A 68 15.43 9.05 0.70
C ALA A 68 14.31 8.07 0.37
N LEU A 69 14.07 7.83 -0.91
CA LEU A 69 13.02 6.93 -1.41
C LEU A 69 13.64 5.62 -1.87
N THR A 70 13.07 4.48 -1.48
CA THR A 70 13.50 3.21 -2.10
C THR A 70 13.37 3.25 -3.61
N GLN A 71 14.41 2.79 -4.32
CA GLN A 71 14.44 2.76 -5.80
C GLN A 71 13.32 1.91 -6.39
N ASP A 72 12.82 0.92 -5.65
CA ASP A 72 11.76 -0.01 -6.04
C ASP A 72 10.37 0.42 -5.53
N ALA A 73 10.22 1.67 -5.06
CA ALA A 73 8.94 2.18 -4.57
C ALA A 73 7.86 2.11 -5.66
N TYR A 74 6.62 1.98 -5.21
CA TYR A 74 5.47 2.19 -6.10
C TYR A 74 5.65 3.46 -6.93
N TYR A 75 5.59 3.32 -8.26
CA TYR A 75 5.90 4.41 -9.18
C TYR A 75 5.14 5.73 -8.88
N GLY A 76 3.91 5.62 -8.36
CA GLY A 76 3.12 6.79 -8.00
C GLY A 76 3.75 7.64 -6.91
N THR A 77 4.55 7.06 -6.00
CA THR A 77 5.28 7.80 -4.97
C THR A 77 6.41 8.61 -5.59
N SER A 78 7.20 8.04 -6.51
CA SER A 78 8.26 8.78 -7.20
C SER A 78 7.69 9.89 -8.11
N VAL A 79 6.56 9.64 -8.76
CA VAL A 79 5.84 10.67 -9.55
C VAL A 79 5.38 11.81 -8.65
N LEU A 80 4.79 11.51 -7.49
CA LEU A 80 4.38 12.53 -6.51
C LEU A 80 5.58 13.40 -6.09
N LEU A 81 6.70 12.79 -5.72
CA LEU A 81 7.88 13.54 -5.29
C LEU A 81 8.43 14.44 -6.39
N ARG A 82 8.50 13.93 -7.64
CA ARG A 82 8.89 14.75 -8.82
C ARG A 82 7.94 15.93 -9.05
N MET A 83 6.64 15.75 -8.85
CA MET A 83 5.68 16.86 -8.95
C MET A 83 5.92 17.96 -7.89
N LEU A 84 6.56 17.62 -6.78
CA LEU A 84 6.87 18.57 -5.70
C LEU A 84 8.27 19.21 -5.82
N GLU A 85 9.13 18.75 -6.75
CA GLU A 85 10.44 19.38 -6.99
C GLU A 85 10.36 20.87 -7.33
N PRO A 86 9.41 21.36 -8.16
CA PRO A 86 9.24 22.80 -8.41
C PRO A 86 8.90 23.62 -7.14
N TRP A 87 8.40 22.95 -6.08
CA TRP A 87 8.11 23.54 -4.79
C TRP A 87 9.28 23.45 -3.81
N GLY A 88 10.44 22.97 -4.32
CA GLY A 88 11.70 22.91 -3.57
C GLY A 88 11.94 21.60 -2.83
N LEU A 89 11.07 20.61 -2.94
CA LEU A 89 11.35 19.28 -2.39
C LEU A 89 12.41 18.57 -3.25
N ARG A 90 13.24 17.76 -2.60
CA ARG A 90 14.22 16.90 -3.28
C ARG A 90 13.99 15.45 -2.87
N PHE A 91 14.38 14.51 -3.72
CA PHE A 91 14.47 13.11 -3.32
C PHE A 91 15.67 12.43 -3.99
N VAL A 92 16.18 11.42 -3.32
CA VAL A 92 17.22 10.53 -3.82
C VAL A 92 16.73 9.09 -3.71
N GLU A 93 16.99 8.30 -4.73
CA GLU A 93 16.64 6.87 -4.70
C GLU A 93 17.80 6.08 -4.08
N PHE A 94 17.47 5.06 -3.28
CA PHE A 94 18.46 4.17 -2.66
C PHE A 94 17.96 2.71 -2.64
N ASP A 95 18.88 1.77 -2.51
CA ASP A 95 18.57 0.36 -2.31
C ASP A 95 18.15 0.12 -0.85
N GLN A 96 16.87 -0.20 -0.64
CA GLN A 96 16.32 -0.42 0.71
C GLN A 96 16.81 -1.68 1.41
N THR A 97 17.62 -2.51 0.76
CA THR A 97 18.29 -3.67 1.41
C THR A 97 19.56 -3.26 2.17
N GLY A 98 19.91 -1.98 2.11
CA GLY A 98 21.03 -1.36 2.83
C GLY A 98 20.62 -0.06 3.51
N PRO A 99 21.60 0.64 4.12
CA PRO A 99 21.33 1.86 4.86
C PRO A 99 20.90 3.02 3.93
N PRO A 100 19.94 3.85 4.38
CA PRO A 100 19.56 5.05 3.65
C PRO A 100 20.70 6.10 3.65
N PRO A 101 20.69 7.05 2.67
CA PRO A 101 21.63 8.18 2.64
C PRO A 101 21.59 8.99 3.93
N ALA A 102 22.77 9.28 4.49
CA ALA A 102 22.92 9.89 5.82
C ALA A 102 22.38 11.33 5.94
N ASP A 103 22.21 12.03 4.82
CA ASP A 103 21.73 13.41 4.72
C ASP A 103 20.23 13.52 4.38
N ALA A 104 19.50 12.42 4.44
CA ALA A 104 18.06 12.42 4.25
C ALA A 104 17.34 13.12 5.42
N ASP A 105 16.28 13.87 5.09
CA ASP A 105 15.36 14.48 6.06
C ASP A 105 14.12 13.62 6.32
N LEU A 106 13.85 12.64 5.45
CA LEU A 106 12.82 11.62 5.60
C LEU A 106 13.27 10.34 4.88
N VAL A 107 13.17 9.20 5.54
CA VAL A 107 13.42 7.89 4.95
C VAL A 107 12.09 7.25 4.56
N TRP A 108 11.98 6.75 3.33
CA TRP A 108 10.78 6.10 2.83
C TRP A 108 11.12 4.73 2.24
N VAL A 109 10.67 3.68 2.91
CA VAL A 109 10.79 2.28 2.46
C VAL A 109 9.42 1.67 2.20
N GLU A 110 9.38 0.60 1.40
CA GLU A 110 8.15 -0.13 1.06
C GLU A 110 8.34 -1.63 1.32
N SER A 111 7.42 -2.25 2.03
CA SER A 111 7.54 -3.65 2.45
C SER A 111 6.33 -4.51 2.06
N PRO A 112 6.52 -5.48 1.17
CA PRO A 112 7.57 -5.52 0.16
C PRO A 112 7.33 -4.45 -0.90
N SER A 113 8.37 -4.08 -1.65
CA SER A 113 8.25 -3.13 -2.77
C SER A 113 7.37 -3.69 -3.89
N ASN A 114 6.85 -2.81 -4.73
CA ASN A 114 5.98 -3.18 -5.85
C ASN A 114 6.47 -2.52 -7.16
N PRO A 115 6.89 -3.30 -8.18
CA PRO A 115 6.56 -4.72 -8.37
C PRO A 115 7.69 -5.72 -8.08
N LEU A 116 8.86 -5.31 -7.62
CA LEU A 116 10.03 -6.18 -7.51
C LEU A 116 10.06 -7.03 -6.23
N LEU A 117 9.16 -6.76 -5.27
CA LEU A 117 8.98 -7.52 -4.02
C LEU A 117 10.21 -7.54 -3.11
N THR A 118 11.06 -6.52 -3.20
CA THR A 118 12.21 -6.34 -2.32
C THR A 118 11.74 -6.01 -0.90
N VAL A 119 12.24 -6.74 0.07
CA VAL A 119 11.96 -6.48 1.49
C VAL A 119 13.06 -5.57 2.05
N PRO A 120 12.72 -4.48 2.75
CA PRO A 120 13.71 -3.53 3.27
C PRO A 120 14.52 -4.10 4.43
N ASP A 121 15.76 -3.62 4.59
CA ASP A 121 16.46 -3.64 5.87
C ASP A 121 15.81 -2.59 6.78
N LEU A 122 14.76 -3.03 7.48
CA LEU A 122 13.97 -2.15 8.32
C LEU A 122 14.78 -1.59 9.50
N GLU A 123 15.72 -2.37 10.03
CA GLU A 123 16.58 -1.94 11.14
C GLU A 123 17.48 -0.77 10.69
N ALA A 124 18.11 -0.89 9.53
CA ALA A 124 18.90 0.20 8.97
C ALA A 124 18.04 1.46 8.71
N ALA A 125 16.80 1.29 8.25
CA ALA A 125 15.91 2.42 8.00
C ALA A 125 15.48 3.14 9.29
N VAL A 126 15.04 2.40 10.33
CA VAL A 126 14.50 3.00 11.57
C VAL A 126 15.57 3.51 12.53
N THR A 127 16.83 3.09 12.36
CA THR A 127 17.95 3.64 13.13
C THR A 127 18.51 4.93 12.53
N HIS A 128 18.05 5.34 11.34
CA HIS A 128 18.42 6.62 10.74
C HIS A 128 17.90 7.79 11.59
N PRO A 129 18.66 8.92 11.71
CA PRO A 129 18.22 10.07 12.52
C PRO A 129 16.96 10.77 12.01
N ALA A 130 16.68 10.71 10.69
CA ALA A 130 15.46 11.25 10.11
C ALA A 130 14.25 10.32 10.35
N PRO A 131 13.03 10.89 10.44
CA PRO A 131 11.81 10.08 10.55
C PRO A 131 11.68 9.06 9.41
N THR A 132 11.12 7.89 9.74
CA THR A 132 10.95 6.78 8.79
C THR A 132 9.48 6.53 8.49
N VAL A 133 9.16 6.51 7.19
CA VAL A 133 7.88 6.05 6.63
C VAL A 133 8.05 4.64 6.10
N VAL A 134 7.17 3.75 6.51
CA VAL A 134 7.06 2.40 5.93
C VAL A 134 5.73 2.29 5.19
N ASP A 135 5.78 2.19 3.87
CA ASP A 135 4.60 1.78 3.12
C ASP A 135 4.40 0.27 3.29
N ALA A 136 3.45 -0.08 4.15
CA ALA A 136 3.10 -1.45 4.50
C ALA A 136 1.86 -1.96 3.75
N THR A 137 1.55 -1.36 2.60
CA THR A 137 0.35 -1.67 1.81
C THR A 137 0.24 -3.15 1.47
N ALA A 138 1.36 -3.81 1.13
CA ALA A 138 1.35 -5.22 0.72
C ALA A 138 1.53 -6.19 1.89
N SER A 139 2.29 -5.82 2.93
CA SER A 139 2.45 -6.63 4.13
C SER A 139 1.23 -6.58 5.05
N THR A 140 0.55 -5.45 5.13
CA THR A 140 -0.51 -5.19 6.12
C THR A 140 -0.02 -5.33 7.57
N PRO A 141 -0.77 -4.92 8.60
CA PRO A 141 -0.38 -5.16 9.99
C PRO A 141 -0.33 -6.64 10.39
N VAL A 142 -0.82 -7.55 9.53
CA VAL A 142 -0.74 -9.00 9.77
C VAL A 142 0.70 -9.51 9.68
N TYR A 143 1.50 -9.01 8.73
CA TYR A 143 2.88 -9.46 8.54
C TYR A 143 3.92 -8.45 8.99
N LEU A 144 3.57 -7.16 9.08
CA LEU A 144 4.50 -6.13 9.51
C LEU A 144 3.80 -5.04 10.33
N ARG A 145 4.06 -5.01 11.62
CA ARG A 145 3.69 -3.91 12.52
C ARG A 145 4.90 -2.98 12.65
N ALA A 146 5.07 -2.10 11.65
CA ALA A 146 6.30 -1.33 11.50
C ALA A 146 6.52 -0.31 12.64
N LEU A 147 5.46 0.21 13.26
CA LEU A 147 5.59 1.10 14.43
C LEU A 147 6.26 0.40 15.62
N GLU A 148 5.95 -0.88 15.86
CA GLU A 148 6.59 -1.68 16.91
C GLU A 148 8.08 -1.95 16.62
N ARG A 149 8.48 -1.83 15.36
CA ARG A 149 9.86 -2.00 14.91
C ARG A 149 10.63 -0.67 14.88
N GLY A 150 9.99 0.44 15.25
CA GLY A 150 10.64 1.75 15.37
C GLY A 150 10.31 2.77 14.27
N ALA A 151 9.49 2.42 13.27
CA ALA A 151 9.03 3.40 12.27
C ALA A 151 8.23 4.53 12.92
N ASP A 152 8.29 5.73 12.36
CA ASP A 152 7.51 6.88 12.83
C ASP A 152 6.12 6.91 12.21
N PHE A 153 6.05 6.47 10.95
CA PHE A 153 4.81 6.45 10.17
C PHE A 153 4.66 5.13 9.43
N VAL A 154 3.44 4.62 9.42
CA VAL A 154 3.02 3.55 8.51
C VAL A 154 2.03 4.11 7.53
N LEU A 155 2.29 3.92 6.24
CA LEU A 155 1.39 4.30 5.16
C LEU A 155 0.73 3.05 4.58
N HIS A 156 -0.56 3.18 4.26
CA HIS A 156 -1.31 2.18 3.52
C HIS A 156 -2.12 2.80 2.38
N SER A 157 -2.06 2.20 1.23
CA SER A 157 -3.19 2.26 0.32
C SER A 157 -4.27 1.29 0.84
N ALA A 158 -5.22 1.80 1.64
CA ALA A 158 -6.28 0.98 2.19
C ALA A 158 -7.24 0.41 1.11
N THR A 159 -7.12 0.92 -0.12
CA THR A 159 -7.72 0.38 -1.35
C THR A 159 -7.36 -1.08 -1.60
N LYS A 160 -6.20 -1.54 -1.09
CA LYS A 160 -5.60 -2.86 -1.37
C LYS A 160 -6.10 -3.90 -0.36
N PHE A 161 -5.21 -4.67 0.24
CA PHE A 161 -5.55 -5.76 1.16
C PHE A 161 -6.42 -5.33 2.36
N LEU A 162 -6.27 -4.10 2.87
CA LEU A 162 -7.11 -3.63 3.98
C LEU A 162 -8.59 -3.59 3.58
N GLY A 163 -8.93 -2.96 2.45
CA GLY A 163 -10.27 -3.00 1.86
C GLY A 163 -10.64 -4.38 1.32
N GLY A 164 -9.75 -4.97 0.54
CA GLY A 164 -9.78 -6.39 0.15
C GLY A 164 -10.85 -6.82 -0.86
N HIS A 165 -11.73 -5.93 -1.33
CA HIS A 165 -12.87 -6.31 -2.17
C HIS A 165 -12.97 -5.53 -3.49
N HIS A 166 -11.98 -4.69 -3.80
CA HIS A 166 -11.95 -3.79 -4.98
C HIS A 166 -13.11 -2.78 -5.03
N ASP A 167 -13.65 -2.41 -3.89
CA ASP A 167 -14.80 -1.50 -3.72
C ASP A 167 -14.51 -0.31 -2.79
N VAL A 168 -13.29 -0.24 -2.25
CA VAL A 168 -12.80 0.85 -1.40
C VAL A 168 -11.68 1.59 -2.10
N LEU A 169 -11.77 2.91 -2.17
CA LEU A 169 -10.66 3.79 -2.52
C LEU A 169 -10.34 4.66 -1.31
N LEU A 170 -9.28 4.32 -0.57
CA LEU A 170 -8.81 5.03 0.62
C LEU A 170 -7.30 4.93 0.77
N GLY A 171 -6.71 5.89 1.48
CA GLY A 171 -5.39 5.82 2.06
C GLY A 171 -5.46 5.93 3.57
N ALA A 172 -4.39 5.52 4.24
CA ALA A 172 -4.23 5.72 5.67
C ALA A 172 -2.78 6.04 6.01
N VAL A 173 -2.59 6.87 7.02
CA VAL A 173 -1.32 7.04 7.73
C VAL A 173 -1.56 6.71 9.18
N VAL A 174 -0.68 5.90 9.76
CA VAL A 174 -0.68 5.63 11.20
C VAL A 174 0.60 6.24 11.79
N CYS A 175 0.42 7.16 12.74
CA CYS A 175 1.51 7.84 13.42
C CYS A 175 1.84 7.13 14.72
N ARG A 176 3.14 7.01 15.04
CA ARG A 176 3.60 6.51 16.33
C ARG A 176 3.35 7.54 17.44
N SER A 177 3.60 8.81 17.15
CA SER A 177 3.47 9.95 18.07
C SER A 177 2.08 10.59 17.98
N ALA A 178 1.50 10.95 19.12
CA ALA A 178 0.27 11.74 19.18
C ALA A 178 0.43 13.16 18.62
N ASP A 179 1.61 13.76 18.79
CA ASP A 179 1.89 15.10 18.28
C ASP A 179 1.90 15.09 16.73
N ASP A 180 2.54 14.09 16.12
CA ASP A 180 2.54 13.92 14.67
C ASP A 180 1.13 13.64 14.13
N TYR A 181 0.36 12.85 14.84
CA TYR A 181 -1.04 12.63 14.51
C TYR A 181 -1.84 13.94 14.48
N GLU A 182 -1.74 14.78 15.52
CA GLU A 182 -2.48 16.06 15.56
C GLU A 182 -2.01 17.03 14.49
N ARG A 183 -0.70 17.06 14.19
CA ARG A 183 -0.14 17.83 13.07
C ARG A 183 -0.75 17.41 11.74
N LEU A 184 -0.72 16.11 11.45
CA LEU A 184 -1.25 15.53 10.21
C LEU A 184 -2.77 15.71 10.09
N LYS A 185 -3.51 15.52 11.19
CA LYS A 185 -4.97 15.73 11.28
C LYS A 185 -5.36 17.18 11.00
N THR A 186 -4.59 18.13 11.54
CA THR A 186 -4.78 19.56 11.26
C THR A 186 -4.58 19.85 9.78
N LEU A 187 -3.52 19.34 9.16
CA LEU A 187 -3.25 19.50 7.73
C LEU A 187 -4.39 18.87 6.90
N ARG A 188 -4.76 17.62 7.17
CA ARG A 188 -5.86 16.91 6.49
C ARG A 188 -7.13 17.74 6.47
N THR A 189 -7.53 18.25 7.63
CA THR A 189 -8.73 19.07 7.80
C THR A 189 -8.66 20.37 7.01
N ARG A 190 -7.51 21.06 7.04
CA ARG A 190 -7.34 22.35 6.35
C ARG A 190 -7.26 22.21 4.83
N LEU A 191 -6.62 21.17 4.33
CA LEU A 191 -6.59 20.86 2.90
C LEU A 191 -7.89 20.23 2.38
N GLY A 192 -8.79 19.78 3.27
CA GLY A 192 -10.06 19.14 2.90
C GLY A 192 -9.89 17.75 2.29
N ILE A 193 -8.75 17.08 2.51
CA ILE A 193 -8.46 15.74 1.98
C ILE A 193 -8.92 14.64 2.95
N VAL A 194 -10.21 14.63 3.26
CA VAL A 194 -10.84 13.69 4.21
C VAL A 194 -11.53 12.55 3.49
N ALA A 195 -11.52 11.38 4.11
CA ALA A 195 -12.23 10.21 3.62
C ALA A 195 -13.75 10.41 3.71
N ALA A 196 -14.50 9.85 2.76
CA ALA A 196 -15.96 9.84 2.81
C ALA A 196 -16.49 8.72 3.73
N PRO A 197 -17.72 8.86 4.29
CA PRO A 197 -18.28 7.87 5.21
C PRO A 197 -18.48 6.47 4.63
N ASP A 198 -18.92 6.35 3.37
CA ASP A 198 -19.21 5.06 2.74
C ASP A 198 -17.96 4.17 2.62
N PRO A 199 -16.84 4.59 1.99
CA PRO A 199 -15.65 3.77 1.94
C PRO A 199 -15.03 3.54 3.32
N ALA A 200 -15.16 4.48 4.27
CA ALA A 200 -14.67 4.28 5.63
C ALA A 200 -15.45 3.17 6.37
N ALA A 201 -16.76 3.10 6.20
CA ALA A 201 -17.60 2.04 6.75
C ALA A 201 -17.28 0.67 6.14
N LEU A 202 -17.06 0.61 4.81
CA LEU A 202 -16.64 -0.61 4.12
C LEU A 202 -15.25 -1.07 4.62
N LEU A 203 -14.31 -0.15 4.79
CA LEU A 203 -13.01 -0.44 5.35
C LEU A 203 -13.14 -0.99 6.77
N SER A 204 -13.91 -0.33 7.65
CA SER A 204 -14.13 -0.76 9.03
C SER A 204 -14.64 -2.20 9.11
N ARG A 205 -15.58 -2.58 8.22
CA ARG A 205 -16.07 -3.97 8.09
C ARG A 205 -14.98 -4.92 7.58
N SER A 206 -14.22 -4.51 6.58
CA SER A 206 -13.21 -5.35 5.93
C SER A 206 -12.04 -5.67 6.86
N LEU A 207 -11.69 -4.76 7.77
CA LEU A 207 -10.63 -4.97 8.77
C LEU A 207 -10.94 -6.15 9.72
N GLU A 208 -12.22 -6.46 9.98
CA GLU A 208 -12.62 -7.58 10.83
C GLU A 208 -12.25 -8.97 10.26
N THR A 209 -12.03 -9.06 8.95
CA THR A 209 -11.66 -10.30 8.27
C THR A 209 -10.24 -10.24 7.70
N LEU A 210 -9.46 -9.23 8.04
CA LEU A 210 -8.14 -9.03 7.44
C LEU A 210 -7.24 -10.24 7.65
N GLU A 211 -7.13 -10.74 8.86
CA GLU A 211 -6.24 -11.85 9.23
C GLU A 211 -6.56 -13.11 8.43
N VAL A 212 -7.79 -13.59 8.44
CA VAL A 212 -8.19 -14.81 7.70
C VAL A 212 -8.03 -14.65 6.18
N ARG A 213 -8.22 -13.43 5.64
CA ARG A 213 -7.96 -13.16 4.23
C ARG A 213 -6.48 -13.22 3.90
N MET A 214 -5.63 -12.60 4.75
CA MET A 214 -4.19 -12.61 4.55
C MET A 214 -3.60 -14.01 4.68
N GLU A 215 -4.06 -14.84 5.60
CA GLU A 215 -3.70 -16.25 5.70
C GLU A 215 -4.03 -17.01 4.40
N ARG A 216 -5.23 -16.82 3.88
CA ARG A 216 -5.65 -17.48 2.62
C ARG A 216 -4.86 -16.96 1.42
N HIS A 217 -4.63 -15.65 1.31
CA HIS A 217 -3.78 -15.07 0.28
C HIS A 217 -2.38 -15.69 0.31
N THR A 218 -1.78 -15.79 1.50
CA THR A 218 -0.44 -16.36 1.67
C THR A 218 -0.39 -17.84 1.30
N ALA A 219 -1.34 -18.63 1.77
CA ALA A 219 -1.41 -20.05 1.44
C ALA A 219 -1.51 -20.28 -0.08
N ASN A 220 -2.39 -19.56 -0.75
CA ASN A 220 -2.54 -19.63 -2.20
C ASN A 220 -1.26 -19.15 -2.92
N ALA A 221 -0.70 -18.00 -2.52
CA ALA A 221 0.47 -17.42 -3.16
C ALA A 221 1.71 -18.30 -3.00
N THR A 222 1.91 -18.91 -1.84
CA THR A 222 3.01 -19.86 -1.61
C THR A 222 2.94 -21.05 -2.57
N GLU A 223 1.76 -21.64 -2.74
CA GLU A 223 1.61 -22.78 -3.64
C GLU A 223 1.76 -22.37 -5.11
N ILE A 224 1.22 -21.20 -5.50
CA ILE A 224 1.39 -20.67 -6.88
C ILE A 224 2.87 -20.36 -7.15
N ALA A 225 3.58 -19.74 -6.20
CA ALA A 225 5.02 -19.46 -6.36
C ALA A 225 5.81 -20.75 -6.58
N ARG A 226 5.56 -21.78 -5.77
CA ARG A 226 6.22 -23.09 -5.90
C ARG A 226 5.96 -23.74 -7.27
N ARG A 227 4.72 -23.65 -7.80
CA ARG A 227 4.38 -24.20 -9.13
C ARG A 227 5.03 -23.38 -10.26
N LEU A 228 5.07 -22.06 -10.14
CA LEU A 228 5.74 -21.19 -11.11
C LEU A 228 7.25 -21.42 -11.15
N GLU A 229 7.90 -21.60 -10.00
CA GLU A 229 9.35 -21.92 -9.91
C GLU A 229 9.71 -23.20 -10.67
N ALA A 230 8.81 -24.19 -10.67
CA ALA A 230 9.00 -25.45 -11.39
C ALA A 230 8.61 -25.37 -12.89
N HIS A 231 8.00 -24.28 -13.35
CA HIS A 231 7.45 -24.20 -14.69
C HIS A 231 8.51 -23.83 -15.75
N PRO A 232 8.65 -24.57 -16.86
CA PRO A 232 9.74 -24.43 -17.84
C PRO A 232 9.76 -23.06 -18.55
N LYS A 233 8.63 -22.35 -18.63
CA LYS A 233 8.51 -21.02 -19.27
C LYS A 233 8.77 -19.86 -18.31
N ILE A 234 9.03 -20.11 -17.04
CA ILE A 234 9.35 -19.09 -16.04
C ILE A 234 10.87 -19.01 -15.87
N GLU A 235 11.37 -17.78 -15.85
CA GLU A 235 12.79 -17.50 -15.65
C GLU A 235 13.09 -17.24 -14.18
N ARG A 236 12.21 -16.48 -13.51
CA ARG A 236 12.37 -16.07 -12.11
C ARG A 236 11.02 -15.85 -11.46
N VAL A 237 10.89 -16.23 -10.19
CA VAL A 237 9.78 -15.87 -9.31
C VAL A 237 10.29 -14.95 -8.21
N ARG A 238 9.52 -13.90 -7.90
CA ARG A 238 9.74 -12.99 -6.77
C ARG A 238 8.55 -13.11 -5.85
N TYR A 239 8.76 -13.65 -4.69
CA TYR A 239 7.76 -13.80 -3.64
C TYR A 239 8.43 -13.72 -2.28
N PRO A 240 8.00 -12.82 -1.37
CA PRO A 240 8.67 -12.61 -0.08
C PRO A 240 8.37 -13.71 0.95
N GLY A 241 7.52 -14.69 0.61
CA GLY A 241 7.11 -15.77 1.51
C GLY A 241 5.87 -15.44 2.36
N PHE A 242 5.26 -14.28 2.14
CA PHE A 242 4.03 -13.85 2.83
C PHE A 242 3.17 -12.98 1.93
N GLY A 243 1.89 -12.83 2.31
CA GLY A 243 0.93 -12.02 1.57
C GLY A 243 0.52 -12.62 0.23
N GLY A 244 -0.28 -11.87 -0.53
CA GLY A 244 -0.83 -12.32 -1.80
C GLY A 244 -0.19 -11.67 -3.04
N LEU A 245 0.90 -10.89 -2.88
CA LEU A 245 1.54 -10.21 -4.01
C LEU A 245 2.82 -10.95 -4.40
N MET A 246 2.97 -11.22 -5.70
CA MET A 246 4.17 -11.79 -6.30
C MET A 246 4.41 -11.22 -7.70
N SER A 247 5.60 -11.43 -8.22
CA SER A 247 5.94 -11.19 -9.62
C SER A 247 6.77 -12.33 -10.18
N PHE A 248 6.67 -12.56 -11.48
CA PHE A 248 7.49 -13.55 -12.16
C PHE A 248 7.87 -13.07 -13.56
N ASP A 249 9.03 -13.52 -14.03
CA ASP A 249 9.53 -13.21 -15.37
C ASP A 249 9.22 -14.38 -16.31
N VAL A 250 8.52 -14.09 -17.40
CA VAL A 250 8.20 -15.06 -18.45
C VAL A 250 9.34 -15.11 -19.45
N LYS A 251 9.86 -16.31 -19.77
CA LYS A 251 10.85 -16.50 -20.83
C LYS A 251 10.31 -16.04 -22.17
N GLY A 252 11.15 -15.35 -22.94
CA GLY A 252 10.77 -14.76 -24.24
C GLY A 252 10.32 -13.30 -24.14
N GLY A 253 10.53 -12.67 -22.95
CA GLY A 253 10.41 -11.23 -22.77
C GLY A 253 8.98 -10.70 -22.85
N GLY A 254 8.84 -9.42 -23.19
CA GLY A 254 7.58 -8.67 -23.11
C GLY A 254 6.46 -9.23 -23.98
N GLU A 255 6.74 -9.79 -25.14
CA GLU A 255 5.71 -10.40 -26.00
C GLU A 255 5.10 -11.65 -25.36
N SER A 256 5.93 -12.50 -24.77
CA SER A 256 5.46 -13.69 -24.06
C SER A 256 4.67 -13.33 -22.79
N ALA A 257 5.13 -12.36 -22.02
CA ALA A 257 4.40 -11.84 -20.86
C ALA A 257 3.03 -11.27 -21.24
N ARG A 258 2.95 -10.54 -22.36
CA ARG A 258 1.69 -10.00 -22.86
C ARG A 258 0.73 -11.11 -23.32
N ARG A 259 1.24 -12.20 -23.94
CA ARG A 259 0.40 -13.36 -24.28
C ARG A 259 -0.20 -13.98 -23.02
N VAL A 260 0.59 -14.17 -21.96
CA VAL A 260 0.08 -14.65 -20.68
C VAL A 260 -1.01 -13.73 -20.14
N GLU A 261 -0.73 -12.42 -20.08
CA GLU A 261 -1.65 -11.40 -19.57
C GLU A 261 -3.02 -11.40 -20.29
N THR A 262 -3.02 -11.64 -21.61
CA THR A 262 -4.24 -11.61 -22.42
C THR A 262 -4.92 -12.97 -22.56
N SER A 263 -4.28 -14.06 -22.12
CA SER A 263 -4.80 -15.43 -22.24
C SER A 263 -5.49 -15.94 -20.97
N VAL A 264 -5.34 -15.24 -19.84
CA VAL A 264 -6.08 -15.60 -18.60
C VAL A 264 -7.59 -15.44 -18.78
N ARG A 265 -8.37 -16.28 -18.12
CA ARG A 265 -9.83 -16.38 -18.28
C ARG A 265 -10.60 -16.08 -17.00
N THR A 266 -10.11 -16.57 -15.86
CA THR A 266 -10.69 -16.39 -14.53
C THR A 266 -9.95 -15.35 -13.72
N ILE A 267 -8.62 -15.33 -13.81
CA ILE A 267 -7.78 -14.26 -13.32
C ILE A 267 -8.07 -12.99 -14.16
N LYS A 268 -8.29 -11.88 -13.52
CA LYS A 268 -8.58 -10.64 -14.24
C LYS A 268 -7.29 -9.99 -14.74
N ASN A 269 -7.22 -9.69 -16.04
CA ASN A 269 -6.23 -8.75 -16.55
C ASN A 269 -6.65 -7.35 -16.15
N ALA A 270 -6.10 -6.84 -15.06
CA ALA A 270 -6.45 -5.54 -14.49
C ALA A 270 -5.33 -5.00 -13.60
N THR A 271 -5.32 -3.69 -13.44
CA THR A 271 -4.46 -3.03 -12.44
C THR A 271 -4.97 -3.26 -11.02
N SER A 272 -4.21 -2.79 -10.03
CA SER A 272 -4.48 -2.92 -8.60
C SER A 272 -4.00 -4.26 -8.03
N LEU A 273 -4.35 -4.54 -6.78
CA LEU A 273 -3.95 -5.74 -6.03
C LEU A 273 -4.77 -5.87 -4.74
N GLY A 274 -4.65 -7.01 -4.07
CA GLY A 274 -5.13 -7.19 -2.70
C GLY A 274 -6.63 -7.47 -2.55
N GLY A 275 -7.33 -7.78 -3.65
CA GLY A 275 -8.74 -8.15 -3.60
C GLY A 275 -8.96 -9.65 -3.45
N THR A 276 -10.22 -10.04 -3.16
CA THR A 276 -10.65 -11.44 -3.07
C THR A 276 -10.47 -12.23 -4.37
N ARG A 277 -10.37 -11.52 -5.53
CA ARG A 277 -10.14 -12.12 -6.85
C ARG A 277 -8.71 -11.87 -7.31
N SER A 278 -8.11 -12.88 -7.92
CA SER A 278 -6.80 -12.79 -8.54
C SER A 278 -6.81 -11.79 -9.70
N VAL A 279 -5.76 -10.96 -9.75
CA VAL A 279 -5.52 -10.03 -10.86
C VAL A 279 -4.06 -10.07 -11.28
N LEU A 280 -3.81 -9.92 -12.57
CA LEU A 280 -2.45 -9.83 -13.10
C LEU A 280 -2.31 -8.75 -14.18
N GLU A 281 -1.11 -8.23 -14.32
CA GLU A 281 -0.73 -7.31 -15.39
C GLU A 281 0.78 -7.34 -15.64
N THR A 282 1.18 -7.05 -16.88
CA THR A 282 2.59 -6.78 -17.21
C THR A 282 2.98 -5.39 -16.70
N ARG A 283 4.19 -5.26 -16.15
CA ARG A 283 4.61 -4.00 -15.51
C ARG A 283 5.50 -3.10 -16.35
N ALA A 284 6.21 -3.63 -17.33
CA ALA A 284 7.13 -2.84 -18.17
C ALA A 284 6.46 -1.63 -18.85
N ARG A 285 5.14 -1.71 -19.18
CA ARG A 285 4.39 -0.57 -19.71
C ARG A 285 4.32 0.64 -18.78
N TRP A 286 4.46 0.46 -17.47
CA TRP A 286 4.36 1.50 -16.45
C TRP A 286 5.71 1.88 -15.85
N GLU A 287 6.59 0.88 -15.69
CA GLU A 287 7.87 1.01 -15.01
C GLU A 287 9.05 1.23 -16.02
N GLY A 288 8.81 0.99 -17.32
CA GLY A 288 9.86 1.08 -18.34
C GLY A 288 11.03 0.14 -18.04
N ASP A 289 12.25 0.65 -18.21
CA ASP A 289 13.50 -0.11 -18.05
C ASP A 289 13.82 -0.43 -16.56
N ARG A 290 13.00 0.00 -15.62
CA ARG A 290 13.16 -0.31 -14.19
C ARG A 290 12.85 -1.77 -13.85
N VAL A 291 12.15 -2.47 -14.74
CA VAL A 291 11.75 -3.87 -14.56
C VAL A 291 12.04 -4.68 -15.82
N PRO A 292 12.26 -6.00 -15.70
CA PRO A 292 12.38 -6.87 -16.86
C PRO A 292 11.14 -6.78 -17.77
N GLU A 293 11.34 -6.80 -19.08
CA GLU A 293 10.23 -6.74 -20.05
C GLU A 293 9.22 -7.88 -19.86
N GLY A 294 9.72 -9.06 -19.47
CA GLY A 294 8.91 -10.26 -19.21
C GLY A 294 8.20 -10.28 -17.86
N LEU A 295 8.30 -9.22 -17.06
CA LEU A 295 7.75 -9.20 -15.71
C LEU A 295 6.23 -9.08 -15.71
N VAL A 296 5.60 -10.09 -15.09
CA VAL A 296 4.18 -10.13 -14.78
C VAL A 296 4.00 -10.02 -13.27
N ARG A 297 3.22 -9.07 -12.82
CA ARG A 297 2.80 -8.98 -11.42
C ARG A 297 1.46 -9.69 -11.25
N LEU A 298 1.39 -10.57 -10.24
CA LEU A 298 0.19 -11.30 -9.85
C LEU A 298 -0.19 -10.96 -8.42
N SER A 299 -1.41 -10.49 -8.23
CA SER A 299 -2.05 -10.45 -6.93
C SER A 299 -2.96 -11.66 -6.81
N VAL A 300 -2.55 -12.62 -6.00
CA VAL A 300 -3.25 -13.88 -5.77
C VAL A 300 -4.46 -13.63 -4.87
N GLY A 301 -5.64 -14.07 -5.31
CA GLY A 301 -6.89 -13.94 -4.58
C GLY A 301 -7.18 -15.10 -3.62
N LEU A 302 -8.46 -15.23 -3.28
CA LEU A 302 -8.97 -16.22 -2.32
C LEU A 302 -9.62 -17.43 -2.99
N GLU A 303 -9.63 -17.49 -4.32
CA GLU A 303 -10.15 -18.59 -5.11
C GLU A 303 -9.47 -19.92 -4.71
N PRO A 304 -10.07 -21.09 -5.02
CA PRO A 304 -9.36 -22.36 -4.93
C PRO A 304 -8.04 -22.31 -5.70
N VAL A 305 -6.94 -22.70 -5.06
CA VAL A 305 -5.58 -22.55 -5.63
C VAL A 305 -5.43 -23.28 -6.96
N ASP A 306 -6.10 -24.42 -7.13
CA ASP A 306 -6.06 -25.18 -8.37
C ASP A 306 -6.80 -24.51 -9.53
N GLU A 307 -7.82 -23.69 -9.25
CA GLU A 307 -8.48 -22.87 -10.28
C GLU A 307 -7.54 -21.74 -10.75
N ILE A 308 -6.85 -21.08 -9.82
CA ILE A 308 -5.84 -20.05 -10.15
C ILE A 308 -4.73 -20.68 -11.00
N TRP A 309 -4.23 -21.85 -10.57
CA TRP A 309 -3.16 -22.53 -11.27
C TRP A 309 -3.59 -22.98 -12.68
N ALA A 310 -4.74 -23.61 -12.82
CA ALA A 310 -5.22 -24.07 -14.12
C ALA A 310 -5.33 -22.93 -15.14
N ASP A 311 -5.71 -21.73 -14.68
CA ASP A 311 -5.77 -20.55 -15.54
C ASP A 311 -4.38 -20.02 -15.92
N LEU A 312 -3.43 -20.02 -14.97
CA LEU A 312 -2.03 -19.64 -15.26
C LEU A 312 -1.35 -20.66 -16.19
N GLU A 313 -1.51 -21.94 -15.94
CA GLU A 313 -0.87 -23.01 -16.72
C GLU A 313 -1.34 -23.00 -18.18
N GLN A 314 -2.65 -22.83 -18.41
CA GLN A 314 -3.17 -22.68 -19.78
C GLN A 314 -2.72 -21.39 -20.45
N ALA A 315 -2.54 -20.28 -19.71
CA ALA A 315 -2.04 -19.03 -20.25
C ALA A 315 -0.53 -19.07 -20.56
N LEU A 316 0.21 -19.91 -19.84
CA LEU A 316 1.62 -20.18 -20.07
C LEU A 316 1.84 -21.22 -21.19
N SER A 317 0.83 -21.97 -21.61
CA SER A 317 0.95 -22.96 -22.70
C SER A 317 1.12 -22.30 -24.04
#